data_d1dd723a419c3e4c016c1686ef20d7a5
#
_entry.id   d1dd723a419c3e4c016c1686ef20d7a5
#
_cell.length_a   1.000
_cell.length_b   1.000
_cell.length_c   1.000
_cell.angle_alpha   90.00
_cell.angle_beta   90.00
_cell.angle_gamma   90.00
#
_symmetry.space_group_name_H-M   'P 1'
#
loop_
_entity.id
_entity.type
_entity.pdbx_description
1 polymer ?
#
loop_
_entity_poly.entity_id
_entity_poly.type
_entity_poly.pdbx_seq_one_letter_code
_entity_poly.pdbx_strand_id
1 'polypeptide(L)'
;LRSYFAKLEYPFGALAIVPSNNKSKIYTANGGELIGQEELLDRVNFLKSNNFKDKVRLTVISNKYDGIDLADSACRLLILDSLPYFENLSDSYEERVRPSGDLIQKKLAQKIEQGLGRSVRGEKDYSVIVLMGNDLVDFVTNTKTKEYFSAETQQQIEIGKTIMSLSKDESFSSDSEFKKH
;
A
#
# COMPACT_ATOMS: atom_id res chain seq x y z
N LEU A 1 -5.70 -0.04 14.78
CA LEU A 1 -5.12 0.99 13.91
C LEU A 1 -5.72 2.37 14.19
N ARG A 2 -7.05 2.58 14.08
CA ARG A 2 -7.68 3.90 14.30
C ARG A 2 -7.33 4.52 15.65
N SER A 3 -7.41 3.75 16.75
CA SER A 3 -7.08 4.24 18.11
C SER A 3 -5.59 4.56 18.27
N TYR A 4 -4.74 3.86 17.54
CA TYR A 4 -3.31 4.10 17.51
C TYR A 4 -2.96 5.38 16.76
N PHE A 5 -3.45 5.54 15.53
CA PHE A 5 -3.21 6.74 14.73
C PHE A 5 -3.79 8.02 15.34
N ALA A 6 -4.92 7.91 16.07
CA ALA A 6 -5.52 9.07 16.76
C ALA A 6 -4.67 9.60 17.92
N LYS A 7 -3.75 8.78 18.45
CA LYS A 7 -2.89 9.12 19.60
C LYS A 7 -1.47 9.54 19.24
N LEU A 8 -1.12 9.50 17.94
CA LEU A 8 0.22 9.88 17.51
C LEU A 8 0.43 11.38 17.64
N GLU A 9 1.51 11.77 18.25
CA GLU A 9 1.95 13.14 18.44
C GLU A 9 2.25 13.86 17.11
N TYR A 10 2.70 13.07 16.11
CA TYR A 10 3.02 13.54 14.76
C TYR A 10 1.94 13.10 13.77
N PRO A 11 1.20 14.04 13.18
CA PRO A 11 0.18 13.72 12.20
C PRO A 11 0.82 13.29 10.87
N PHE A 12 0.40 12.16 10.34
CA PHE A 12 0.73 11.72 8.98
C PHE A 12 -0.46 11.02 8.34
N GLY A 13 -0.50 11.04 7.01
CA GLY A 13 -1.49 10.33 6.23
C GLY A 13 -1.17 8.85 6.05
N ALA A 14 -2.21 8.06 5.85
CA ALA A 14 -2.11 6.66 5.47
C ALA A 14 -2.99 6.38 4.25
N LEU A 15 -2.49 5.55 3.34
CA LEU A 15 -3.19 5.14 2.12
C LEU A 15 -3.35 3.62 2.10
N ALA A 16 -4.55 3.14 1.83
CA ALA A 16 -4.80 1.75 1.50
C ALA A 16 -5.28 1.62 0.05
N ILE A 17 -4.56 0.87 -0.76
CA ILE A 17 -4.96 0.51 -2.12
C ILE A 17 -5.52 -0.91 -2.06
N VAL A 18 -6.78 -1.05 -2.41
CA VAL A 18 -7.50 -2.33 -2.39
C VAL A 18 -7.96 -2.69 -3.80
N PRO A 19 -8.11 -3.99 -4.14
CA PRO A 19 -8.50 -4.37 -5.50
C PRO A 19 -9.95 -4.04 -5.84
N SER A 20 -10.83 -3.89 -4.86
CA SER A 20 -12.26 -3.66 -5.10
C SER A 20 -12.96 -2.93 -3.96
N ASN A 21 -14.12 -2.32 -4.26
CA ASN A 21 -14.96 -1.70 -3.24
C ASN A 21 -15.47 -2.69 -2.18
N ASN A 22 -15.55 -3.97 -2.49
CA ASN A 22 -15.91 -4.96 -1.47
C ASN A 22 -14.79 -5.15 -0.44
N LYS A 23 -13.54 -5.17 -0.88
CA LYS A 23 -12.36 -5.23 0.00
C LYS A 23 -12.21 -3.96 0.85
N SER A 24 -12.62 -2.80 0.36
CA SER A 24 -12.53 -1.54 1.12
C SER A 24 -13.36 -1.54 2.41
N LYS A 25 -14.41 -2.39 2.50
CA LYS A 25 -15.30 -2.45 3.68
C LYS A 25 -14.57 -2.74 4.99
N ILE A 26 -13.51 -3.54 4.96
CA ILE A 26 -12.70 -3.81 6.15
C ILE A 26 -12.04 -2.53 6.67
N TYR A 27 -11.54 -1.71 5.77
CA TYR A 27 -10.87 -0.46 6.11
C TYR A 27 -11.86 0.61 6.54
N THR A 28 -12.98 0.74 5.84
CA THR A 28 -14.02 1.73 6.18
C THR A 28 -14.71 1.42 7.51
N ALA A 29 -14.95 0.16 7.81
CA ALA A 29 -15.45 -0.27 9.13
C ALA A 29 -14.48 0.08 10.27
N ASN A 30 -13.18 0.21 9.99
CA ASN A 30 -12.15 0.57 10.94
C ASN A 30 -11.71 2.04 10.86
N GLY A 31 -12.53 2.89 10.23
CA GLY A 31 -12.36 4.34 10.22
C GLY A 31 -11.54 4.87 9.05
N GLY A 32 -11.32 4.09 8.01
CA GLY A 32 -10.84 4.56 6.72
C GLY A 32 -11.98 5.23 5.93
N GLU A 33 -11.62 6.08 5.00
CA GLU A 33 -12.55 6.77 4.10
C GLU A 33 -12.29 6.32 2.66
N LEU A 34 -13.29 5.67 2.05
CA LEU A 34 -13.23 5.28 0.64
C LEU A 34 -13.47 6.52 -0.23
N ILE A 35 -12.49 6.83 -1.08
CA ILE A 35 -12.51 8.01 -1.93
C ILE A 35 -12.74 7.61 -3.38
N GLY A 36 -13.72 8.26 -3.99
CA GLY A 36 -14.00 8.17 -5.41
C GLY A 36 -12.99 8.94 -6.27
N GLN A 37 -13.07 8.74 -7.57
CA GLN A 37 -12.14 9.39 -8.51
C GLN A 37 -12.31 10.91 -8.53
N GLU A 38 -13.53 11.41 -8.39
CA GLU A 38 -13.85 12.84 -8.43
C GLU A 38 -13.32 13.57 -7.19
N GLU A 39 -13.31 12.90 -6.03
CA GLU A 39 -12.88 13.48 -4.74
C GLU A 39 -11.37 13.32 -4.50
N LEU A 40 -10.67 12.60 -5.36
CA LEU A 40 -9.28 12.20 -5.13
C LEU A 40 -8.34 13.41 -5.03
N LEU A 41 -8.53 14.41 -5.88
CA LEU A 41 -7.68 15.61 -5.89
C LEU A 41 -7.84 16.42 -4.58
N ASP A 42 -9.06 16.59 -4.13
CA ASP A 42 -9.36 17.31 -2.88
C ASP A 42 -8.80 16.54 -1.68
N ARG A 43 -8.88 15.21 -1.72
CA ARG A 43 -8.30 14.36 -0.69
C ARG A 43 -6.77 14.44 -0.65
N VAL A 44 -6.11 14.44 -1.80
CA VAL A 44 -4.65 14.63 -1.90
C VAL A 44 -4.25 15.99 -1.32
N ASN A 45 -4.94 17.06 -1.68
CA ASN A 45 -4.70 18.40 -1.15
C ASN A 45 -4.89 18.45 0.38
N PHE A 46 -5.93 17.80 0.89
CA PHE A 46 -6.16 17.66 2.32
C PHE A 46 -5.02 16.94 3.03
N LEU A 47 -4.55 15.81 2.50
CA LEU A 47 -3.43 15.05 3.08
C LEU A 47 -2.12 15.85 3.06
N LYS A 48 -1.88 16.61 2.00
CA LYS A 48 -0.71 17.51 1.90
C LYS A 48 -0.77 18.71 2.84
N SER A 49 -1.95 19.14 3.24
CA SER A 49 -2.11 20.29 4.16
C SER A 49 -1.73 20.00 5.61
N ASN A 50 -1.48 18.74 5.96
CA ASN A 50 -1.16 18.27 7.32
C ASN A 50 -2.16 18.69 8.41
N ASN A 51 -3.38 19.03 8.02
CA ASN A 51 -4.44 19.46 8.96
C ASN A 51 -5.35 18.29 9.33
N PHE A 52 -4.86 17.38 10.16
CA PHE A 52 -5.55 16.13 10.51
C PHE A 52 -6.36 16.20 11.82
N LYS A 53 -6.44 17.35 12.50
CA LYS A 53 -6.94 17.41 13.89
C LYS A 53 -8.27 16.71 14.11
N ASP A 54 -9.20 16.82 13.17
CA ASP A 54 -10.56 16.29 13.30
C ASP A 54 -11.01 15.42 12.11
N LYS A 55 -10.08 14.96 11.28
CA LYS A 55 -10.40 14.24 10.04
C LYS A 55 -9.76 12.86 9.96
N VAL A 56 -10.37 11.99 9.18
CA VAL A 56 -9.87 10.65 8.91
C VAL A 56 -8.52 10.71 8.19
N ARG A 57 -7.54 9.99 8.71
CA ARG A 57 -6.18 9.94 8.15
C ARG A 57 -5.98 8.79 7.17
N LEU A 58 -6.75 7.73 7.28
CA LEU A 58 -6.67 6.57 6.40
C LEU A 58 -7.57 6.79 5.18
N THR A 59 -6.94 7.03 4.06
CA THR A 59 -7.59 7.08 2.76
C THR A 59 -7.61 5.69 2.14
N VAL A 60 -8.73 5.28 1.61
CA VAL A 60 -8.90 3.99 0.92
C VAL A 60 -9.26 4.28 -0.53
N ILE A 61 -8.58 3.62 -1.46
CA ILE A 61 -8.86 3.72 -2.90
C ILE A 61 -8.97 2.34 -3.50
N SER A 62 -9.88 2.19 -4.47
CA SER A 62 -10.14 0.91 -5.12
C SER A 62 -9.47 0.85 -6.48
N ASN A 63 -8.64 -0.19 -6.68
CA ASN A 63 -7.95 -0.56 -7.93
C ASN A 63 -7.25 0.58 -8.69
N LYS A 64 -6.84 1.64 -7.99
CA LYS A 64 -6.16 2.79 -8.58
C LYS A 64 -4.71 2.85 -8.12
N TYR A 65 -3.82 2.38 -8.97
CA TYR A 65 -2.38 2.31 -8.72
C TYR A 65 -1.61 3.46 -9.38
N ASP A 66 -2.27 4.27 -10.18
CA ASP A 66 -1.73 5.41 -10.93
C ASP A 66 -2.41 6.75 -10.56
N GLY A 67 -1.81 7.86 -10.94
CA GLY A 67 -2.40 9.20 -10.82
C GLY A 67 -2.50 9.78 -9.41
N ILE A 68 -1.93 9.15 -8.38
CA ILE A 68 -1.89 9.66 -7.01
C ILE A 68 -0.45 9.97 -6.62
N ASP A 69 -0.26 11.13 -6.02
CA ASP A 69 1.03 11.59 -5.53
C ASP A 69 0.90 12.07 -4.09
N LEU A 70 1.40 11.28 -3.16
CA LEU A 70 1.35 11.51 -1.72
C LEU A 70 2.76 11.37 -1.13
N ALA A 71 3.58 12.39 -1.33
CA ALA A 71 4.92 12.46 -0.75
C ALA A 71 4.90 12.97 0.69
N ASP A 72 5.98 12.74 1.42
CA ASP A 72 6.24 13.20 2.78
C ASP A 72 5.16 12.78 3.80
N SER A 73 4.76 13.70 4.66
CA SER A 73 3.77 13.46 5.70
C SER A 73 2.37 13.12 5.17
N ALA A 74 2.10 13.35 3.89
CA ALA A 74 0.84 12.98 3.26
C ALA A 74 0.61 11.46 3.25
N CYS A 75 1.68 10.65 3.17
CA CYS A 75 1.58 9.19 3.24
C CYS A 75 2.84 8.56 3.86
N ARG A 76 2.83 8.34 5.18
CA ARG A 76 3.89 7.58 5.87
C ARG A 76 3.57 6.10 6.03
N LEU A 77 2.35 5.71 5.73
CA LEU A 77 1.92 4.32 5.71
C LEU A 77 1.14 4.04 4.43
N LEU A 78 1.67 3.15 3.61
CA LEU A 78 1.01 2.61 2.43
C LEU A 78 0.64 1.15 2.67
N ILE A 79 -0.61 0.81 2.47
CA ILE A 79 -1.10 -0.57 2.51
C ILE A 79 -1.51 -0.98 1.09
N LEU A 80 -0.90 -2.03 0.57
CA LEU A 80 -1.36 -2.71 -0.63
C LEU A 80 -2.04 -4.01 -0.23
N ASP A 81 -3.34 -4.12 -0.46
CA ASP A 81 -4.13 -5.29 -0.09
C ASP A 81 -4.53 -6.09 -1.33
N SER A 82 -4.01 -7.29 -1.43
CA SER A 82 -4.25 -8.26 -2.50
C SER A 82 -3.68 -7.85 -3.88
N LEU A 83 -3.60 -8.80 -4.79
CA LEU A 83 -3.16 -8.54 -6.16
C LEU A 83 -4.10 -7.56 -6.88
N PRO A 84 -3.56 -6.61 -7.65
CA PRO A 84 -4.37 -5.80 -8.54
C PRO A 84 -5.01 -6.67 -9.62
N TYR A 85 -6.23 -6.33 -10.04
CA TYR A 85 -6.84 -6.96 -11.20
C TYR A 85 -6.87 -6.01 -12.40
N PHE A 86 -7.04 -6.56 -13.59
CA PHE A 86 -7.13 -5.78 -14.80
C PHE A 86 -8.58 -5.37 -15.08
N GLU A 87 -8.79 -4.09 -15.39
CA GLU A 87 -10.11 -3.54 -15.71
C GLU A 87 -10.44 -3.69 -17.20
N ASN A 88 -9.41 -3.65 -18.06
CA ASN A 88 -9.63 -3.78 -19.47
C ASN A 88 -9.90 -5.24 -19.87
N LEU A 89 -10.78 -5.43 -20.85
CA LEU A 89 -11.25 -6.76 -21.26
C LEU A 89 -10.11 -7.63 -21.84
N SER A 90 -9.14 -7.01 -22.54
CA SER A 90 -8.03 -7.74 -23.15
C SER A 90 -7.12 -8.36 -22.09
N ASP A 91 -6.70 -7.57 -21.10
CA ASP A 91 -5.81 -8.06 -20.04
C ASP A 91 -6.55 -9.03 -19.11
N SER A 92 -7.83 -8.77 -18.81
CA SER A 92 -8.67 -9.71 -18.05
C SER A 92 -8.87 -11.04 -18.77
N TYR A 93 -8.96 -11.02 -20.09
CA TYR A 93 -9.05 -12.25 -20.89
C TYR A 93 -7.70 -13.01 -20.86
N GLU A 94 -6.58 -12.32 -21.09
CA GLU A 94 -5.24 -12.93 -21.03
C GLU A 94 -4.95 -13.51 -19.64
N GLU A 95 -5.31 -12.80 -18.57
CA GLU A 95 -5.16 -13.27 -17.20
C GLU A 95 -5.93 -14.58 -16.96
N ARG A 96 -7.14 -14.72 -17.50
CA ARG A 96 -7.94 -15.93 -17.36
C ARG A 96 -7.42 -17.10 -18.20
N VAL A 97 -6.94 -16.82 -19.40
CA VAL A 97 -6.50 -17.87 -20.34
C VAL A 97 -5.06 -18.30 -20.07
N ARG A 98 -4.21 -17.34 -19.65
CA ARG A 98 -2.77 -17.56 -19.41
C ARG A 98 -2.28 -16.83 -18.14
N PRO A 99 -2.77 -17.22 -16.95
CA PRO A 99 -2.45 -16.51 -15.71
C PRO A 99 -0.95 -16.49 -15.38
N SER A 100 -0.22 -17.51 -15.84
CA SER A 100 1.25 -17.60 -15.66
C SER A 100 2.04 -17.10 -16.88
N GLY A 101 1.41 -16.43 -17.83
CA GLY A 101 2.09 -15.88 -19.00
C GLY A 101 2.97 -14.69 -18.62
N ASP A 102 4.19 -14.64 -19.15
CA ASP A 102 5.18 -13.57 -18.85
C ASP A 102 4.62 -12.17 -19.01
N LEU A 103 3.78 -11.95 -20.02
CA LEU A 103 3.18 -10.65 -20.29
C LEU A 103 2.29 -10.19 -19.12
N ILE A 104 1.43 -11.07 -18.62
CA ILE A 104 0.52 -10.78 -17.51
C ILE A 104 1.29 -10.57 -16.21
N GLN A 105 2.30 -11.42 -15.95
CA GLN A 105 3.14 -11.30 -14.77
C GLN A 105 3.91 -9.97 -14.76
N LYS A 106 4.46 -9.54 -15.90
CA LYS A 106 5.12 -8.24 -16.04
C LYS A 106 4.16 -7.07 -15.81
N LYS A 107 2.96 -7.13 -16.34
CA LYS A 107 1.92 -6.09 -16.13
C LYS A 107 1.50 -6.01 -14.67
N LEU A 108 1.35 -7.14 -13.99
CA LEU A 108 1.07 -7.18 -12.55
C LEU A 108 2.19 -6.54 -11.74
N ALA A 109 3.45 -6.93 -12.02
CA ALA A 109 4.61 -6.34 -11.35
C ALA A 109 4.67 -4.83 -11.56
N GLN A 110 4.50 -4.33 -12.79
CA GLN A 110 4.47 -2.90 -13.09
C GLN A 110 3.35 -2.17 -12.33
N LYS A 111 2.15 -2.77 -12.26
CA LYS A 111 1.03 -2.17 -11.54
C LYS A 111 1.29 -2.10 -10.03
N ILE A 112 1.91 -3.14 -9.46
CA ILE A 112 2.34 -3.14 -8.06
C ILE A 112 3.41 -2.06 -7.83
N GLU A 113 4.44 -1.96 -8.67
CA GLU A 113 5.49 -0.94 -8.58
C GLU A 113 4.92 0.48 -8.66
N GLN A 114 3.96 0.72 -9.54
CA GLN A 114 3.24 1.99 -9.59
C GLN A 114 2.57 2.32 -8.25
N GLY A 115 1.96 1.31 -7.61
CA GLY A 115 1.40 1.46 -6.27
C GLY A 115 2.45 1.77 -5.21
N LEU A 116 3.57 1.03 -5.20
CA LEU A 116 4.68 1.23 -4.25
C LEU A 116 5.29 2.63 -4.35
N GLY A 117 5.43 3.17 -5.55
CA GLY A 117 5.99 4.49 -5.81
C GLY A 117 5.09 5.68 -5.42
N ARG A 118 3.93 5.45 -4.77
CA ARG A 118 2.99 6.55 -4.42
C ARG A 118 3.34 7.29 -3.15
N SER A 119 4.12 6.70 -2.29
CA SER A 119 4.42 7.23 -0.95
C SER A 119 5.84 7.78 -0.77
N VAL A 120 6.73 7.61 -1.75
CA VAL A 120 8.13 8.05 -1.67
C VAL A 120 8.54 8.75 -2.96
N ARG A 121 9.11 9.94 -2.87
CA ARG A 121 9.52 10.74 -4.04
C ARG A 121 10.94 11.28 -4.02
N GLY A 122 11.65 11.23 -2.94
CA GLY A 122 12.99 11.80 -2.84
C GLY A 122 13.89 11.05 -1.88
N GLU A 123 15.18 11.35 -1.93
CA GLU A 123 16.20 10.70 -1.09
C GLU A 123 15.97 10.86 0.42
N LYS A 124 15.24 11.91 0.83
CA LYS A 124 14.91 12.18 2.24
C LYS A 124 13.49 11.73 2.61
N ASP A 125 12.74 11.22 1.66
CA ASP A 125 11.37 10.77 1.88
C ASP A 125 11.34 9.29 2.26
N TYR A 126 10.41 8.91 3.13
CA TYR A 126 10.24 7.54 3.58
C TYR A 126 8.79 7.20 3.83
N SER A 127 8.44 5.94 3.63
CA SER A 127 7.13 5.39 3.95
C SER A 127 7.28 3.93 4.35
N VAL A 128 6.45 3.51 5.30
CA VAL A 128 6.28 2.08 5.62
C VAL A 128 5.27 1.51 4.65
N ILE A 129 5.65 0.43 3.96
CA ILE A 129 4.78 -0.26 3.01
C ILE A 129 4.40 -1.61 3.60
N VAL A 130 3.10 -1.84 3.74
CA VAL A 130 2.54 -3.11 4.23
C VAL A 130 1.84 -3.82 3.08
N LEU A 131 2.34 -5.01 2.75
CA LEU A 131 1.72 -5.90 1.78
C LEU A 131 0.77 -6.86 2.51
N MET A 132 -0.48 -6.94 2.07
CA MET A 132 -1.52 -7.78 2.65
C MET A 132 -2.16 -8.68 1.58
N GLY A 133 -2.64 -9.86 2.01
CA GLY A 133 -3.18 -10.88 1.13
C GLY A 133 -2.10 -11.86 0.66
N ASN A 134 -2.40 -13.17 0.79
CA ASN A 134 -1.43 -14.23 0.47
C ASN A 134 -1.00 -14.18 -1.00
N ASP A 135 -1.94 -13.92 -1.90
CA ASP A 135 -1.72 -13.80 -3.34
C ASP A 135 -0.69 -12.70 -3.70
N LEU A 136 -0.81 -11.52 -3.10
CA LEU A 136 0.15 -10.42 -3.30
C LEU A 136 1.51 -10.74 -2.67
N VAL A 137 1.50 -11.23 -1.44
CA VAL A 137 2.75 -11.57 -0.72
C VAL A 137 3.50 -12.67 -1.45
N ASP A 138 2.80 -13.74 -1.88
CA ASP A 138 3.40 -14.83 -2.64
C ASP A 138 3.95 -14.33 -3.98
N PHE A 139 3.22 -13.47 -4.69
CA PHE A 139 3.68 -12.89 -5.95
C PHE A 139 4.97 -12.08 -5.76
N VAL A 140 5.03 -11.22 -4.76
CA VAL A 140 6.17 -10.32 -4.50
C VAL A 140 7.40 -11.08 -3.98
N THR A 141 7.19 -12.17 -3.24
CA THR A 141 8.28 -12.91 -2.60
C THR A 141 8.78 -14.12 -3.39
N ASN A 142 8.03 -14.59 -4.38
CA ASN A 142 8.40 -15.72 -5.22
C ASN A 142 9.59 -15.38 -6.12
N THR A 143 10.56 -16.27 -6.20
CA THR A 143 11.79 -16.07 -6.99
C THR A 143 11.55 -15.80 -8.47
N LYS A 144 10.56 -16.45 -9.08
CA LYS A 144 10.25 -16.29 -10.52
C LYS A 144 9.58 -14.94 -10.81
N THR A 145 8.60 -14.55 -10.00
CA THR A 145 7.87 -13.30 -10.23
C THR A 145 8.64 -12.07 -9.77
N LYS A 146 9.55 -12.24 -8.80
CA LYS A 146 10.45 -11.18 -8.34
C LYS A 146 11.32 -10.61 -9.47
N GLU A 147 11.68 -11.40 -10.47
CA GLU A 147 12.48 -10.97 -11.62
C GLU A 147 11.77 -9.94 -12.51
N TYR A 148 10.43 -9.82 -12.40
CA TYR A 148 9.67 -8.82 -13.16
C TYR A 148 9.69 -7.42 -12.53
N PHE A 149 10.17 -7.31 -11.28
CA PHE A 149 10.33 -6.03 -10.59
C PHE A 149 11.68 -5.38 -10.92
N SER A 150 11.74 -4.06 -10.86
CA SER A 150 13.00 -3.31 -10.96
C SER A 150 13.99 -3.71 -9.86
N ALA A 151 15.28 -3.46 -10.11
CA ALA A 151 16.33 -3.76 -9.12
C ALA A 151 16.10 -3.00 -7.80
N GLU A 152 15.59 -1.78 -7.87
CA GLU A 152 15.26 -0.96 -6.70
C GLU A 152 14.14 -1.60 -5.87
N THR A 153 13.04 -2.01 -6.52
CA THR A 153 11.93 -2.70 -5.85
C THR A 153 12.37 -4.03 -5.25
N GLN A 154 13.22 -4.78 -5.95
CA GLN A 154 13.77 -6.02 -5.39
C GLN A 154 14.58 -5.78 -4.12
N GLN A 155 15.39 -4.72 -4.08
CA GLN A 155 16.14 -4.33 -2.87
C GLN A 155 15.21 -3.92 -1.73
N GLN A 156 14.19 -3.13 -2.00
CA GLN A 156 13.18 -2.74 -1.01
C GLN A 156 12.47 -3.95 -0.40
N ILE A 157 12.12 -4.95 -1.22
CA ILE A 157 11.53 -6.20 -0.76
C ILE A 157 12.48 -6.94 0.20
N GLU A 158 13.76 -7.04 -0.11
CA GLU A 158 14.74 -7.69 0.76
C GLU A 158 14.96 -6.95 2.08
N ILE A 159 15.00 -5.62 2.05
CA ILE A 159 15.04 -4.80 3.27
C ILE A 159 13.80 -5.06 4.11
N GLY A 160 12.61 -5.08 3.51
CA GLY A 160 11.36 -5.38 4.21
C GLY A 160 11.35 -6.77 4.86
N LYS A 161 11.86 -7.80 4.18
CA LYS A 161 12.01 -9.15 4.75
C LYS A 161 12.97 -9.17 5.94
N THR A 162 14.07 -8.43 5.85
CA THR A 162 15.04 -8.32 6.94
C THR A 162 14.42 -7.65 8.16
N ILE A 163 13.71 -6.54 7.98
CA ILE A 163 12.98 -5.86 9.06
C ILE A 163 11.96 -6.80 9.71
N MET A 164 11.19 -7.53 8.91
CA MET A 164 10.23 -8.51 9.43
C MET A 164 10.89 -9.64 10.23
N SER A 165 12.07 -10.11 9.83
CA SER A 165 12.78 -11.14 10.57
C SER A 165 13.26 -10.63 11.93
N LEU A 166 13.82 -9.42 11.97
CA LEU A 166 14.27 -8.77 13.21
C LEU A 166 13.10 -8.51 14.17
N SER A 167 11.96 -8.08 13.66
CA SER A 167 10.77 -7.81 14.48
C SER A 167 10.11 -9.07 15.07
N LYS A 168 10.35 -10.26 14.49
CA LYS A 168 9.87 -11.53 15.06
C LYS A 168 10.67 -11.98 16.27
N ASP A 169 11.94 -11.60 16.33
CA ASP A 169 12.82 -11.92 17.47
C ASP A 169 12.53 -11.01 18.67
N GLU A 170 11.97 -9.83 18.45
CA GLU A 170 11.44 -8.94 19.49
C GLU A 170 9.95 -9.26 19.70
N SER A 171 9.65 -10.20 20.59
CA SER A 171 8.26 -10.49 20.98
C SER A 171 7.72 -9.32 21.80
N PHE A 172 7.03 -8.39 21.15
CA PHE A 172 6.23 -7.38 21.83
C PHE A 172 5.06 -8.07 22.53
N SER A 173 5.21 -8.33 23.84
CA SER A 173 4.25 -9.08 24.62
C SER A 173 3.01 -8.27 25.03
N SER A 174 3.01 -6.95 24.79
CA SER A 174 1.85 -6.10 25.10
C SER A 174 1.82 -4.79 24.31
N ASP A 175 0.61 -4.22 24.13
CA ASP A 175 0.37 -2.86 23.57
C ASP A 175 1.18 -1.75 24.28
N SER A 176 1.61 -1.99 25.51
CA SER A 176 2.39 -1.04 26.32
C SER A 176 3.88 -1.01 25.95
N GLU A 177 4.43 -2.10 25.47
CA GLU A 177 5.82 -2.18 25.02
C GLU A 177 5.99 -1.58 23.63
N PHE A 178 5.01 -1.79 22.75
CA PHE A 178 5.00 -1.19 21.41
C PHE A 178 4.98 0.35 21.42
N LYS A 179 4.50 0.97 22.51
CA LYS A 179 4.43 2.42 22.67
C LYS A 179 5.72 3.07 23.17
N LYS A 180 6.73 2.29 23.56
CA LYS A 180 8.01 2.82 24.11
C LYS A 180 9.12 2.89 23.07
N HIS A 181 8.92 2.33 21.89
CA HIS A 181 9.82 2.34 20.74
C HIS A 181 9.17 3.07 19.55
#